data_09eb054b2d36af0134658e9ffe3ed221
#
_entry.id   09eb054b2d36af0134658e9ffe3ed221
#
_cell.length_a   1.000
_cell.length_b   1.000
_cell.length_c   1.000
_cell.angle_alpha   90.00
_cell.angle_beta   90.00
_cell.angle_gamma   90.00
#
_symmetry.space_group_name_H-M   'P 1'
#
loop_
_entity.id
_entity.type
_entity.pdbx_description
1 polymer ?
#
loop_
_entity_poly.entity_id
_entity_poly.type
_entity_poly.pdbx_seq_one_letter_code
_entity_poly.pdbx_strand_id
1 'polypeptide(L)'
;MNFKEGVIIPIDKPYGITSFKALAHVRYLCTQANDGKVKIGHAGTLDPLATGVLILATGKMTKQIETLQTHTKEYTATLQLGATTPSYDMEHEMNETFPTEHITRELINATLPQFVGDIEQIPPTYSAVKVDGKRAFDYRRKGKDVTLKPKNIRIDEIEVLAFDTEKMQLSIRVVCGKGTYIRALARDLGRAVNSGAYLTALRRTRVGDVRVEDCVNYDQFEAWLKQQTIEK
;
A
#
# COMPACT_ATOMS: atom_id res chain seq x y z
N MET A 1 -21.45 -15.31 12.32
CA MET A 1 -20.02 -14.91 12.50
C MET A 1 -19.66 -14.99 13.96
N ASN A 2 -18.54 -15.61 14.30
CA ASN A 2 -18.04 -15.65 15.68
C ASN A 2 -16.74 -14.84 15.78
N PHE A 3 -16.79 -13.64 16.35
CA PHE A 3 -15.62 -12.76 16.44
C PHE A 3 -14.58 -13.21 17.47
N LYS A 4 -14.95 -14.07 18.45
CA LYS A 4 -14.00 -14.61 19.45
C LYS A 4 -13.18 -15.74 18.84
N GLU A 5 -13.81 -16.67 18.13
CA GLU A 5 -13.13 -17.70 17.36
C GLU A 5 -12.31 -17.08 16.23
N GLY A 6 -12.82 -16.02 15.62
CA GLY A 6 -12.12 -15.17 14.67
C GLY A 6 -12.61 -15.35 13.25
N VAL A 7 -12.67 -14.24 12.57
CA VAL A 7 -13.02 -14.12 11.15
C VAL A 7 -12.00 -13.27 10.42
N ILE A 8 -11.77 -13.60 9.17
CA ILE A 8 -11.04 -12.74 8.23
C ILE A 8 -12.07 -11.87 7.50
N ILE A 9 -11.89 -10.57 7.55
CA ILE A 9 -12.79 -9.60 6.93
C ILE A 9 -11.96 -8.72 5.98
N PRO A 10 -12.00 -9.00 4.67
CA PRO A 10 -11.38 -8.10 3.68
C PRO A 10 -12.28 -6.90 3.47
N ILE A 11 -11.70 -5.71 3.52
CA ILE A 11 -12.38 -4.46 3.22
C ILE A 11 -11.70 -3.71 2.07
N ASP A 12 -12.47 -3.02 1.26
CA ASP A 12 -11.97 -2.04 0.30
C ASP A 12 -11.76 -0.72 1.04
N LYS A 13 -10.49 -0.43 1.39
CA LYS A 13 -10.14 0.79 2.11
C LYS A 13 -10.26 2.00 1.19
N PRO A 14 -11.05 3.03 1.56
CA PRO A 14 -11.17 4.24 0.76
C PRO A 14 -9.92 5.12 0.84
N TYR A 15 -9.85 6.10 -0.04
CA TYR A 15 -8.85 7.17 -0.07
C TYR A 15 -8.98 8.09 1.16
N GLY A 16 -7.87 8.68 1.60
CA GLY A 16 -7.84 9.74 2.62
C GLY A 16 -7.86 9.27 4.07
N ILE A 17 -7.93 7.95 4.34
CA ILE A 17 -7.89 7.43 5.71
C ILE A 17 -6.73 6.43 5.92
N THR A 18 -6.16 6.43 7.12
CA THR A 18 -5.14 5.44 7.49
C THR A 18 -5.75 4.05 7.66
N SER A 19 -4.95 2.99 7.44
CA SER A 19 -5.36 1.62 7.76
C SER A 19 -5.79 1.45 9.23
N PHE A 20 -5.16 2.19 10.15
CA PHE A 20 -5.54 2.18 11.57
C PHE A 20 -6.92 2.82 11.80
N LYS A 21 -7.24 3.93 11.13
CA LYS A 21 -8.56 4.58 11.22
C LYS A 21 -9.65 3.66 10.67
N ALA A 22 -9.39 3.00 9.54
CA ALA A 22 -10.31 2.02 8.97
C ALA A 22 -10.55 0.84 9.92
N LEU A 23 -9.48 0.26 10.49
CA LEU A 23 -9.57 -0.79 11.50
C LEU A 23 -10.34 -0.34 12.74
N ALA A 24 -10.08 0.88 13.24
CA ALA A 24 -10.73 1.39 14.44
C ALA A 24 -12.25 1.53 14.27
N HIS A 25 -12.69 1.99 13.09
CA HIS A 25 -14.11 2.07 12.76
C HIS A 25 -14.77 0.68 12.69
N VAL A 26 -14.17 -0.25 11.96
CA VAL A 26 -14.66 -1.63 11.88
C VAL A 26 -14.71 -2.29 13.26
N ARG A 27 -13.67 -2.10 14.09
CA ARG A 27 -13.64 -2.61 15.47
C ARG A 27 -14.77 -2.06 16.30
N TYR A 28 -15.08 -0.77 16.19
CA TYR A 28 -16.19 -0.14 16.88
C TYR A 28 -17.51 -0.82 16.52
N LEU A 29 -17.82 -0.95 15.23
CA LEU A 29 -19.05 -1.57 14.75
C LEU A 29 -19.16 -3.04 15.16
N CYS A 30 -18.09 -3.82 15.01
CA CYS A 30 -18.06 -5.22 15.45
C CYS A 30 -18.27 -5.35 16.98
N THR A 31 -17.71 -4.43 17.78
CA THR A 31 -17.87 -4.41 19.23
C THR A 31 -19.32 -4.14 19.63
N GLN A 32 -19.98 -3.20 18.94
CA GLN A 32 -21.42 -2.92 19.16
C GLN A 32 -22.28 -4.15 18.80
N ALA A 33 -22.04 -4.75 17.63
CA ALA A 33 -22.82 -5.91 17.17
C ALA A 33 -22.60 -7.17 18.02
N ASN A 34 -21.40 -7.36 18.59
CA ASN A 34 -21.04 -8.51 19.44
C ASN A 34 -21.47 -8.35 20.90
N ASP A 35 -21.99 -7.18 21.28
CA ASP A 35 -22.28 -6.85 22.69
C ASP A 35 -21.08 -7.12 23.62
N GLY A 36 -19.88 -6.75 23.14
CA GLY A 36 -18.65 -6.95 23.89
C GLY A 36 -17.39 -6.71 23.04
N LYS A 37 -16.29 -6.48 23.71
CA LYS A 37 -15.01 -6.11 23.12
C LYS A 37 -14.50 -7.13 22.10
N VAL A 38 -14.22 -6.69 20.88
CA VAL A 38 -13.65 -7.50 19.81
C VAL A 38 -12.19 -7.11 19.58
N LYS A 39 -11.30 -8.12 19.63
CA LYS A 39 -9.90 -7.95 19.23
C LYS A 39 -9.82 -7.98 17.71
N ILE A 40 -9.24 -6.92 17.07
CA ILE A 40 -9.02 -6.84 15.63
C ILE A 40 -7.60 -6.35 15.34
N GLY A 41 -6.98 -6.91 14.31
CA GLY A 41 -5.74 -6.45 13.71
C GLY A 41 -5.83 -6.45 12.18
N HIS A 42 -4.87 -5.82 11.48
CA HIS A 42 -4.80 -5.84 10.02
C HIS A 42 -3.51 -6.48 9.50
N ALA A 43 -3.59 -7.10 8.33
CA ALA A 43 -2.46 -7.72 7.65
C ALA A 43 -1.97 -6.85 6.49
N GLY A 44 -0.99 -6.00 6.76
CA GLY A 44 -0.35 -5.13 5.76
C GLY A 44 -0.99 -3.75 5.64
N THR A 45 -0.24 -2.75 6.11
CA THR A 45 -0.64 -1.34 6.04
C THR A 45 -0.80 -0.87 4.60
N LEU A 46 -1.83 -0.07 4.35
CA LEU A 46 -1.96 0.83 3.20
C LEU A 46 -1.77 2.25 3.69
N ASP A 47 -1.04 3.05 2.92
CA ASP A 47 -0.86 4.48 3.18
C ASP A 47 -2.23 5.22 3.10
N PRO A 48 -2.37 6.43 3.67
CA PRO A 48 -3.63 7.16 3.66
C PRO A 48 -4.20 7.37 2.27
N LEU A 49 -3.35 7.73 1.30
CA LEU A 49 -3.74 8.00 -0.08
C LEU A 49 -3.91 6.75 -0.95
N ALA A 50 -3.50 5.57 -0.45
CA ALA A 50 -3.73 4.30 -1.13
C ALA A 50 -5.12 3.74 -0.83
N THR A 51 -5.71 3.04 -1.80
CA THR A 51 -7.01 2.38 -1.70
C THR A 51 -6.89 0.86 -1.88
N GLY A 52 -8.00 0.13 -1.69
CA GLY A 52 -8.09 -1.29 -2.04
C GLY A 52 -8.00 -2.24 -0.84
N VAL A 53 -7.65 -3.48 -1.12
CA VAL A 53 -7.74 -4.62 -0.19
C VAL A 53 -6.98 -4.37 1.12
N LEU A 54 -7.68 -4.29 2.22
CA LEU A 54 -7.13 -4.32 3.57
C LEU A 54 -7.73 -5.51 4.34
N ILE A 55 -6.90 -6.51 4.63
CA ILE A 55 -7.30 -7.70 5.34
C ILE A 55 -7.36 -7.40 6.85
N LEU A 56 -8.52 -7.56 7.45
CA LEU A 56 -8.71 -7.52 8.90
C LEU A 56 -8.89 -8.93 9.44
N ALA A 57 -8.40 -9.17 10.63
CA ALA A 57 -8.56 -10.43 11.35
C ALA A 57 -9.09 -10.17 12.75
N THR A 58 -10.09 -10.94 13.19
CA THR A 58 -10.67 -10.82 14.53
C THR A 58 -10.27 -11.98 15.44
N GLY A 59 -10.45 -11.86 16.74
CA GLY A 59 -10.31 -12.92 17.74
C GLY A 59 -9.04 -13.74 17.61
N LYS A 60 -9.18 -15.07 17.57
CA LYS A 60 -8.06 -16.02 17.41
C LYS A 60 -7.35 -15.88 16.07
N MET A 61 -8.05 -15.47 15.01
CA MET A 61 -7.47 -15.28 13.68
C MET A 61 -6.43 -14.13 13.63
N THR A 62 -6.39 -13.25 14.63
CA THR A 62 -5.30 -12.24 14.74
C THR A 62 -3.90 -12.86 14.83
N LYS A 63 -3.79 -14.14 15.25
CA LYS A 63 -2.51 -14.88 15.26
C LYS A 63 -1.99 -15.20 13.86
N GLN A 64 -2.86 -15.18 12.84
CA GLN A 64 -2.49 -15.44 11.46
C GLN A 64 -2.04 -14.18 10.68
N ILE A 65 -2.05 -13.00 11.32
CA ILE A 65 -1.71 -11.74 10.65
C ILE A 65 -0.32 -11.79 10.02
N GLU A 66 0.67 -12.36 10.69
CA GLU A 66 2.03 -12.47 10.15
C GLU A 66 2.08 -13.34 8.89
N THR A 67 1.36 -14.46 8.87
CA THR A 67 1.22 -15.33 7.69
C THR A 67 0.50 -14.61 6.56
N LEU A 68 -0.63 -13.95 6.84
CA LEU A 68 -1.38 -13.17 5.86
C LEU A 68 -0.54 -12.04 5.23
N GLN A 69 0.40 -11.49 5.99
CA GLN A 69 1.34 -10.47 5.48
C GLN A 69 2.35 -11.04 4.48
N THR A 70 2.60 -12.35 4.44
CA THR A 70 3.54 -12.96 3.50
C THR A 70 2.94 -13.17 2.11
N HIS A 71 1.61 -13.16 1.98
CA HIS A 71 0.94 -13.35 0.69
C HIS A 71 1.43 -12.31 -0.33
N THR A 72 1.47 -12.72 -1.59
CA THR A 72 1.70 -11.85 -2.75
C THR A 72 0.63 -10.75 -2.81
N LYS A 73 1.01 -9.56 -3.21
CA LYS A 73 0.12 -8.41 -3.42
C LYS A 73 0.16 -7.99 -4.87
N GLU A 74 -0.97 -7.50 -5.36
CA GLU A 74 -1.05 -6.84 -6.64
C GLU A 74 -1.55 -5.41 -6.45
N TYR A 75 -0.95 -4.51 -7.22
CA TYR A 75 -1.29 -3.10 -7.20
C TYR A 75 -1.48 -2.58 -8.61
N THR A 76 -2.39 -1.62 -8.77
CA THR A 76 -2.35 -0.65 -9.85
C THR A 76 -1.83 0.67 -9.28
N ALA A 77 -0.88 1.28 -9.99
CA ALA A 77 -0.23 2.51 -9.57
C ALA A 77 -0.14 3.48 -10.74
N THR A 78 -0.41 4.76 -10.49
CA THR A 78 -0.14 5.84 -11.45
C THR A 78 0.98 6.70 -10.91
N LEU A 79 1.99 6.91 -11.73
CA LEU A 79 3.17 7.70 -11.43
C LEU A 79 3.14 9.00 -12.25
N GLN A 80 3.42 10.13 -11.62
CA GLN A 80 3.80 11.35 -12.30
C GLN A 80 5.32 11.33 -12.52
N LEU A 81 5.75 11.43 -13.78
CA LEU A 81 7.15 11.58 -14.14
C LEU A 81 7.54 13.06 -14.21
N GLY A 82 8.82 13.35 -14.07
CA GLY A 82 9.36 14.71 -14.18
C GLY A 82 9.37 15.50 -12.87
N ALA A 83 8.95 14.90 -11.75
CA ALA A 83 9.00 15.58 -10.46
C ALA A 83 9.13 14.57 -9.30
N THR A 84 9.50 15.06 -8.13
CA THR A 84 9.49 14.28 -6.88
C THR A 84 8.75 15.00 -5.77
N THR A 85 8.36 14.24 -4.76
CA THR A 85 7.87 14.73 -3.47
C THR A 85 8.68 14.07 -2.34
N PRO A 86 8.76 14.65 -1.15
CA PRO A 86 9.50 14.07 -0.03
C PRO A 86 9.02 12.67 0.40
N SER A 87 7.73 12.36 0.19
CA SER A 87 7.10 11.06 0.51
C SER A 87 7.00 10.11 -0.68
N TYR A 88 7.33 10.58 -1.90
CA TYR A 88 7.12 9.89 -3.18
C TYR A 88 5.65 9.54 -3.46
N ASP A 89 4.73 10.34 -2.91
CA ASP A 89 3.29 10.36 -3.16
C ASP A 89 2.75 11.78 -2.99
N MET A 90 1.45 11.97 -2.97
CA MET A 90 0.79 13.28 -2.88
C MET A 90 0.56 13.75 -1.42
N GLU A 91 1.18 13.13 -0.39
CA GLU A 91 1.09 13.63 0.99
C GLU A 91 1.86 14.93 1.19
N HIS A 92 2.83 15.22 0.33
CA HIS A 92 3.64 16.44 0.35
C HIS A 92 3.67 17.10 -1.03
N GLU A 93 3.89 18.40 -1.04
CA GLU A 93 4.09 19.18 -2.28
C GLU A 93 5.37 18.74 -3.01
N MET A 94 5.41 19.01 -4.31
CA MET A 94 6.61 18.77 -5.14
C MET A 94 7.79 19.58 -4.61
N ASN A 95 8.95 18.94 -4.53
CA ASN A 95 10.19 19.56 -4.06
C ASN A 95 11.26 19.71 -5.15
N GLU A 96 11.20 18.90 -6.21
CA GLU A 96 12.15 18.94 -7.32
C GLU A 96 11.44 18.61 -8.64
N THR A 97 11.93 19.21 -9.74
CA THR A 97 11.49 18.92 -11.11
C THR A 97 12.67 18.48 -11.97
N PHE A 98 12.40 17.67 -12.99
CA PHE A 98 13.39 17.04 -13.85
C PHE A 98 12.95 17.09 -15.31
N PRO A 99 13.91 17.05 -16.27
CA PRO A 99 13.59 16.91 -17.69
C PRO A 99 12.79 15.63 -17.98
N THR A 100 11.93 15.70 -18.99
CA THR A 100 11.06 14.57 -19.40
C THR A 100 11.07 14.32 -20.90
N GLU A 101 11.67 15.20 -21.71
CA GLU A 101 11.64 15.18 -23.17
C GLU A 101 12.26 13.91 -23.78
N HIS A 102 13.15 13.26 -23.02
CA HIS A 102 13.82 12.02 -23.40
C HIS A 102 13.03 10.75 -23.00
N ILE A 103 11.95 10.90 -22.22
CA ILE A 103 11.20 9.76 -21.71
C ILE A 103 10.23 9.29 -22.79
N THR A 104 10.47 8.09 -23.31
CA THR A 104 9.60 7.43 -24.27
C THR A 104 9.07 6.12 -23.69
N ARG A 105 8.05 5.57 -24.34
CA ARG A 105 7.53 4.25 -23.94
C ARG A 105 8.58 3.13 -24.08
N GLU A 106 9.43 3.24 -25.11
CA GLU A 106 10.54 2.32 -25.35
C GLU A 106 11.55 2.36 -24.19
N LEU A 107 11.92 3.57 -23.74
CA LEU A 107 12.83 3.75 -22.59
C LEU A 107 12.22 3.14 -21.33
N ILE A 108 10.93 3.39 -21.05
CA ILE A 108 10.23 2.80 -19.91
C ILE A 108 10.27 1.27 -20.00
N ASN A 109 9.87 0.68 -21.14
CA ASN A 109 9.85 -0.77 -21.33
C ASN A 109 11.24 -1.40 -21.20
N ALA A 110 12.29 -0.73 -21.66
CA ALA A 110 13.68 -1.18 -21.52
C ALA A 110 14.18 -1.09 -20.06
N THR A 111 13.61 -0.17 -19.27
CA THR A 111 14.03 0.08 -17.89
C THR A 111 13.36 -0.87 -16.89
N LEU A 112 12.09 -1.23 -17.10
CA LEU A 112 11.30 -2.01 -16.13
C LEU A 112 11.88 -3.38 -15.75
N PRO A 113 12.53 -4.16 -16.66
CA PRO A 113 13.05 -5.48 -16.30
C PRO A 113 14.06 -5.49 -15.15
N GLN A 114 14.82 -4.40 -14.92
CA GLN A 114 15.77 -4.32 -13.80
C GLN A 114 15.11 -4.32 -12.41
N PHE A 115 13.80 -4.07 -12.35
CA PHE A 115 13.02 -4.07 -11.10
C PHE A 115 12.26 -5.38 -10.87
N VAL A 116 12.34 -6.35 -11.78
CA VAL A 116 11.67 -7.65 -11.67
C VAL A 116 12.64 -8.69 -11.11
N GLY A 117 12.15 -9.54 -10.22
CA GLY A 117 12.93 -10.54 -9.51
C GLY A 117 13.25 -10.14 -8.07
N ASP A 118 14.31 -10.71 -7.53
CA ASP A 118 14.81 -10.38 -6.21
C ASP A 118 15.75 -9.18 -6.31
N ILE A 119 15.37 -8.07 -5.68
CA ILE A 119 16.09 -6.80 -5.76
C ILE A 119 16.28 -6.18 -4.37
N GLU A 120 17.27 -5.32 -4.24
CA GLU A 120 17.44 -4.46 -3.08
C GLU A 120 16.65 -3.16 -3.23
N GLN A 121 15.82 -2.86 -2.26
CA GLN A 121 15.04 -1.61 -2.23
C GLN A 121 15.31 -0.85 -0.92
N ILE A 122 15.65 0.42 -1.02
CA ILE A 122 15.70 1.32 0.15
C ILE A 122 14.27 1.82 0.42
N PRO A 123 13.68 1.49 1.59
CA PRO A 123 12.35 1.98 1.95
C PRO A 123 12.26 3.50 1.95
N PRO A 124 11.07 4.10 1.74
CA PRO A 124 10.93 5.54 1.88
C PRO A 124 11.08 5.94 3.35
N THR A 125 11.62 7.15 3.60
CA THR A 125 11.81 7.67 4.97
C THR A 125 10.49 7.90 5.69
N TYR A 126 9.41 8.19 4.96
CA TYR A 126 8.03 8.22 5.47
C TYR A 126 7.43 6.81 5.50
N SER A 127 8.04 5.91 6.30
CA SER A 127 7.58 4.52 6.44
C SER A 127 7.56 4.06 7.90
N ALA A 128 6.90 2.93 8.16
CA ALA A 128 6.83 2.30 9.47
C ALA A 128 8.08 1.48 9.82
N VAL A 129 9.13 1.50 9.00
CA VAL A 129 10.41 0.83 9.28
C VAL A 129 10.99 1.38 10.59
N LYS A 130 11.45 0.48 11.45
CA LYS A 130 12.07 0.88 12.73
C LYS A 130 13.56 1.11 12.56
N VAL A 131 14.02 2.24 13.10
CA VAL A 131 15.43 2.60 13.28
C VAL A 131 15.60 2.95 14.75
N ASP A 132 16.49 2.29 15.45
CA ASP A 132 16.76 2.47 16.89
C ASP A 132 15.48 2.45 17.74
N GLY A 133 14.58 1.49 17.42
CA GLY A 133 13.33 1.27 18.15
C GLY A 133 12.18 2.23 17.80
N LYS A 134 12.43 3.31 17.04
CA LYS A 134 11.43 4.28 16.60
C LYS A 134 11.13 4.12 15.09
N ARG A 135 9.93 4.49 14.67
CA ARG A 135 9.56 4.41 13.26
C ARG A 135 10.22 5.54 12.45
N ALA A 136 10.61 5.26 11.21
CA ALA A 136 11.29 6.23 10.33
C ALA A 136 10.46 7.51 10.14
N PHE A 137 9.15 7.39 9.98
CA PHE A 137 8.27 8.57 9.85
C PHE A 137 8.25 9.46 11.11
N ASP A 138 8.51 8.93 12.31
CA ASP A 138 8.57 9.74 13.54
C ASP A 138 9.82 10.64 13.55
N TYR A 139 10.92 10.21 12.92
CA TYR A 139 12.11 11.04 12.74
C TYR A 139 11.83 12.16 11.74
N ARG A 140 11.22 11.84 10.59
CA ARG A 140 10.90 12.83 9.55
C ARG A 140 9.94 13.92 10.03
N ARG A 141 8.89 13.55 10.79
CA ARG A 141 7.98 14.53 11.41
C ARG A 141 8.67 15.49 12.36
N LYS A 142 9.81 15.11 12.92
CA LYS A 142 10.64 15.96 13.80
C LYS A 142 11.76 16.68 13.03
N GLY A 143 11.73 16.68 11.69
CA GLY A 143 12.74 17.30 10.85
C GLY A 143 14.11 16.62 10.88
N LYS A 144 14.19 15.37 11.38
CA LYS A 144 15.44 14.62 11.47
C LYS A 144 15.59 13.69 10.27
N ASP A 145 16.76 13.72 9.65
CA ASP A 145 17.10 12.75 8.63
C ASP A 145 17.37 11.37 9.24
N VAL A 146 16.98 10.34 8.51
CA VAL A 146 17.22 8.95 8.86
C VAL A 146 17.69 8.19 7.64
N THR A 147 18.80 7.49 7.77
CA THR A 147 19.32 6.60 6.73
C THR A 147 18.72 5.21 6.93
N LEU A 148 18.04 4.72 5.91
CA LEU A 148 17.44 3.39 5.90
C LEU A 148 18.33 2.42 5.14
N LYS A 149 18.51 1.22 5.69
CA LYS A 149 19.25 0.15 5.00
C LYS A 149 18.39 -0.46 3.89
N PRO A 150 19.02 -0.86 2.77
CA PRO A 150 18.35 -1.66 1.75
C PRO A 150 17.72 -2.92 2.34
N LYS A 151 16.64 -3.38 1.74
CA LYS A 151 15.98 -4.63 2.06
C LYS A 151 15.80 -5.44 0.79
N ASN A 152 16.06 -6.73 0.88
CA ASN A 152 15.71 -7.66 -0.19
C ASN A 152 14.19 -7.76 -0.27
N ILE A 153 13.66 -7.50 -1.45
CA ILE A 153 12.25 -7.65 -1.80
C ILE A 153 12.15 -8.40 -3.11
N ARG A 154 10.95 -8.90 -3.40
CA ARG A 154 10.68 -9.57 -4.65
C ARG A 154 9.54 -8.88 -5.38
N ILE A 155 9.77 -8.59 -6.64
CA ILE A 155 8.73 -8.16 -7.60
C ILE A 155 8.62 -9.25 -8.66
N ASP A 156 7.45 -9.88 -8.74
CA ASP A 156 7.22 -10.99 -9.66
C ASP A 156 6.91 -10.49 -11.07
N GLU A 157 6.21 -9.35 -11.17
CA GLU A 157 5.76 -8.80 -12.44
C GLU A 157 5.55 -7.29 -12.37
N ILE A 158 5.92 -6.58 -13.44
CA ILE A 158 5.53 -5.19 -13.71
C ILE A 158 5.01 -5.11 -15.14
N GLU A 159 3.81 -4.58 -15.31
CA GLU A 159 3.16 -4.38 -16.61
C GLU A 159 2.80 -2.92 -16.80
N VAL A 160 3.11 -2.36 -17.98
CA VAL A 160 2.67 -1.01 -18.35
C VAL A 160 1.22 -1.07 -18.83
N LEU A 161 0.31 -0.49 -18.07
CA LEU A 161 -1.10 -0.38 -18.42
C LEU A 161 -1.36 0.77 -19.38
N ALA A 162 -0.76 1.94 -19.11
CA ALA A 162 -0.88 3.13 -19.95
C ALA A 162 0.33 4.06 -19.76
N PHE A 163 0.65 4.82 -20.78
CA PHE A 163 1.59 5.94 -20.69
C PHE A 163 1.05 7.13 -21.48
N ASP A 164 0.70 8.19 -20.78
CA ASP A 164 0.26 9.47 -21.32
C ASP A 164 1.49 10.38 -21.44
N THR A 165 1.96 10.58 -22.66
CA THR A 165 3.18 11.37 -22.96
C THR A 165 2.96 12.88 -22.80
N GLU A 166 1.71 13.37 -22.91
CA GLU A 166 1.42 14.79 -22.73
C GLU A 166 1.44 15.17 -21.25
N LYS A 167 0.88 14.31 -20.41
CA LYS A 167 0.85 14.50 -18.95
C LYS A 167 2.05 13.93 -18.23
N MET A 168 2.89 13.17 -18.93
CA MET A 168 3.97 12.38 -18.33
C MET A 168 3.47 11.48 -17.20
N GLN A 169 2.35 10.82 -17.41
CA GLN A 169 1.74 9.89 -16.45
C GLN A 169 1.88 8.45 -16.90
N LEU A 170 2.48 7.63 -16.04
CA LEU A 170 2.68 6.20 -16.25
C LEU A 170 1.80 5.41 -15.31
N SER A 171 0.93 4.58 -15.86
CA SER A 171 0.13 3.61 -15.09
C SER A 171 0.71 2.22 -15.25
N ILE A 172 0.95 1.54 -14.12
CA ILE A 172 1.53 0.19 -14.08
C ILE A 172 0.70 -0.73 -13.19
N ARG A 173 0.73 -2.03 -13.51
CA ARG A 173 0.36 -3.12 -12.61
C ARG A 173 1.63 -3.75 -12.04
N VAL A 174 1.64 -4.02 -10.73
CA VAL A 174 2.79 -4.59 -10.03
C VAL A 174 2.33 -5.78 -9.20
N VAL A 175 2.97 -6.94 -9.36
CA VAL A 175 2.81 -8.11 -8.51
C VAL A 175 4.07 -8.30 -7.69
N CYS A 176 3.95 -8.31 -6.35
CA CYS A 176 5.13 -8.31 -5.49
C CYS A 176 4.92 -8.99 -4.14
N GLY A 177 6.03 -9.36 -3.53
CA GLY A 177 6.09 -9.96 -2.20
C GLY A 177 5.94 -8.96 -1.04
N LYS A 178 6.01 -9.50 0.18
CA LYS A 178 6.00 -8.72 1.42
C LYS A 178 7.16 -7.72 1.47
N GLY A 179 6.87 -6.53 1.97
CA GLY A 179 7.88 -5.51 2.26
C GLY A 179 8.21 -4.58 1.10
N THR A 180 7.65 -4.82 -0.09
CA THR A 180 7.79 -3.93 -1.24
C THR A 180 7.03 -2.62 -1.01
N TYR A 181 7.71 -1.50 -1.26
CA TYR A 181 7.14 -0.15 -1.22
C TYR A 181 6.97 0.37 -2.64
N ILE A 182 5.71 0.52 -3.09
CA ILE A 182 5.44 1.02 -4.46
C ILE A 182 5.89 2.48 -4.61
N ARG A 183 5.88 3.27 -3.53
CA ARG A 183 6.47 4.62 -3.51
C ARG A 183 7.99 4.62 -3.77
N ALA A 184 8.69 3.64 -3.21
CA ALA A 184 10.12 3.47 -3.49
C ALA A 184 10.36 2.99 -4.93
N LEU A 185 9.51 2.10 -5.46
CA LEU A 185 9.56 1.70 -6.86
C LEU A 185 9.36 2.92 -7.79
N ALA A 186 8.40 3.80 -7.50
CA ALA A 186 8.19 5.04 -8.26
C ALA A 186 9.46 5.92 -8.27
N ARG A 187 10.05 6.18 -7.08
CA ARG A 187 11.33 6.90 -6.95
C ARG A 187 12.43 6.27 -7.81
N ASP A 188 12.60 4.95 -7.68
CA ASP A 188 13.72 4.24 -8.30
C ASP A 188 13.54 4.16 -9.83
N LEU A 189 12.30 3.99 -10.31
CA LEU A 189 11.97 4.07 -11.72
C LEU A 189 12.23 5.47 -12.29
N GLY A 190 11.79 6.53 -11.59
CA GLY A 190 12.08 7.91 -12.00
C GLY A 190 13.56 8.16 -12.16
N ARG A 191 14.39 7.70 -11.22
CA ARG A 191 15.86 7.78 -11.29
C ARG A 191 16.44 6.98 -12.45
N ALA A 192 15.94 5.78 -12.68
CA ALA A 192 16.44 4.89 -13.74
C ALA A 192 16.17 5.42 -15.16
N VAL A 193 15.15 6.27 -15.31
CA VAL A 193 14.91 7.00 -16.58
C VAL A 193 15.55 8.40 -16.57
N ASN A 194 16.53 8.66 -15.70
CA ASN A 194 17.22 9.96 -15.55
C ASN A 194 16.26 11.14 -15.31
N SER A 195 15.24 10.92 -14.47
CA SER A 195 14.23 11.90 -14.11
C SER A 195 13.79 11.72 -12.65
N GLY A 196 12.64 12.26 -12.28
CA GLY A 196 11.96 12.01 -11.01
C GLY A 196 10.62 11.33 -11.21
N ALA A 197 10.10 10.68 -10.16
CA ALA A 197 8.70 10.21 -10.15
C ALA A 197 8.14 10.13 -8.73
N TYR A 198 6.82 10.28 -8.63
CA TYR A 198 6.04 10.03 -7.42
C TYR A 198 4.67 9.46 -7.78
N LEU A 199 4.02 8.81 -6.81
CA LEU A 199 2.68 8.23 -7.00
C LEU A 199 1.59 9.30 -6.94
N THR A 200 0.72 9.32 -7.93
CA THR A 200 -0.54 10.09 -7.92
C THR A 200 -1.75 9.22 -7.58
N ALA A 201 -1.66 7.91 -7.81
CA ALA A 201 -2.67 6.96 -7.38
C ALA A 201 -2.02 5.61 -7.04
N LEU A 202 -2.57 4.94 -6.02
CA LEU A 202 -2.18 3.60 -5.64
C LEU A 202 -3.42 2.82 -5.17
N ARG A 203 -3.68 1.67 -5.80
CA ARG A 203 -4.74 0.75 -5.39
C ARG A 203 -4.20 -0.66 -5.24
N ARG A 204 -4.37 -1.27 -4.07
CA ARG A 204 -4.08 -2.69 -3.89
C ARG A 204 -5.27 -3.51 -4.37
N THR A 205 -5.12 -4.15 -5.52
CA THR A 205 -6.19 -4.91 -6.18
C THR A 205 -6.32 -6.33 -5.65
N ARG A 206 -5.22 -6.89 -5.07
CA ARG A 206 -5.24 -8.28 -4.57
C ARG A 206 -4.25 -8.50 -3.41
N VAL A 207 -4.60 -9.40 -2.49
CA VAL A 207 -3.73 -9.95 -1.44
C VAL A 207 -3.96 -11.46 -1.39
N GLY A 208 -2.97 -12.27 -1.78
CA GLY A 208 -3.15 -13.71 -1.98
C GLY A 208 -4.26 -13.97 -2.99
N ASP A 209 -5.28 -14.71 -2.58
CA ASP A 209 -6.44 -15.03 -3.41
C ASP A 209 -7.58 -14.00 -3.29
N VAL A 210 -7.51 -13.08 -2.31
CA VAL A 210 -8.54 -12.08 -2.06
C VAL A 210 -8.39 -10.93 -3.04
N ARG A 211 -9.40 -10.71 -3.88
CA ARG A 211 -9.49 -9.60 -4.83
C ARG A 211 -10.30 -8.45 -4.24
N VAL A 212 -10.10 -7.26 -4.75
CA VAL A 212 -10.82 -6.07 -4.25
C VAL A 212 -12.32 -6.13 -4.51
N GLU A 213 -12.74 -6.83 -5.55
CA GLU A 213 -14.15 -7.09 -5.88
C GLU A 213 -14.86 -7.95 -4.83
N ASP A 214 -14.09 -8.77 -4.08
CA ASP A 214 -14.59 -9.65 -3.01
C ASP A 214 -14.64 -8.94 -1.65
N CYS A 215 -14.13 -7.71 -1.58
CA CYS A 215 -14.03 -6.95 -0.34
C CYS A 215 -15.35 -6.28 0.04
N VAL A 216 -15.61 -6.20 1.33
CA VAL A 216 -16.69 -5.36 1.85
C VAL A 216 -16.32 -3.90 1.63
N ASN A 217 -17.22 -3.14 0.98
CA ASN A 217 -17.03 -1.70 0.84
C ASN A 217 -17.03 -1.05 2.22
N TYR A 218 -16.01 -0.24 2.50
CA TYR A 218 -15.84 0.38 3.81
C TYR A 218 -17.02 1.23 4.23
N ASP A 219 -17.58 2.04 3.33
CA ASP A 219 -18.70 2.94 3.62
C ASP A 219 -20.00 2.19 3.82
N GLN A 220 -20.11 0.96 3.31
CA GLN A 220 -21.26 0.07 3.45
C GLN A 220 -21.06 -0.97 4.56
N PHE A 221 -19.95 -0.94 5.30
CA PHE A 221 -19.59 -1.97 6.27
C PHE A 221 -20.66 -2.17 7.35
N GLU A 222 -21.25 -1.09 7.88
CA GLU A 222 -22.32 -1.18 8.88
C GLU A 222 -23.56 -1.89 8.35
N ALA A 223 -23.98 -1.55 7.13
CA ALA A 223 -25.13 -2.20 6.49
C ALA A 223 -24.86 -3.67 6.20
N TRP A 224 -23.66 -4.01 5.72
CA TRP A 224 -23.23 -5.38 5.51
C TRP A 224 -23.20 -6.17 6.83
N LEU A 225 -22.68 -5.58 7.92
CA LEU A 225 -22.58 -6.23 9.23
C LEU A 225 -23.96 -6.57 9.81
N LYS A 226 -24.96 -5.69 9.63
CA LYS A 226 -26.35 -5.93 10.08
C LYS A 226 -27.03 -7.13 9.40
N GLN A 227 -26.54 -7.55 8.24
CA GLN A 227 -27.04 -8.72 7.51
C GLN A 227 -26.38 -10.04 7.99
N GLN A 228 -25.36 -9.97 8.83
CA GLN A 228 -24.63 -11.12 9.30
C GLN A 228 -25.27 -11.70 10.58
N THR A 229 -25.40 -13.03 10.64
CA THR A 229 -25.73 -13.71 11.90
C THR A 229 -24.50 -13.72 12.81
N ILE A 230 -24.58 -13.04 13.96
CA ILE A 230 -23.50 -12.96 14.92
C ILE A 230 -23.75 -13.92 16.05
N GLU A 231 -22.82 -14.86 16.25
CA GLU A 231 -22.80 -15.80 17.36
C GLU A 231 -22.10 -15.11 18.55
N LYS A 232 -22.79 -15.02 19.69
CA LYS A 232 -22.30 -14.40 20.94
C LYS A 232 -21.46 -15.36 21.78
#